data_7e6a59ac853094f7ec599ca4d8e18df9
#
_entry.id   7e6a59ac853094f7ec599ca4d8e18df9
#
_cell.length_a   1.000
_cell.length_b   1.000
_cell.length_c   1.000
_cell.angle_alpha   90.00
_cell.angle_beta   90.00
_cell.angle_gamma   90.00
#
_symmetry.space_group_name_H-M   'P 1'
#
loop_
_entity.id
_entity.type
_entity.pdbx_description
1 polymer ?
#
loop_
_entity_poly.entity_id
_entity_poly.type
_entity_poly.pdbx_seq_one_letter_code
_entity_poly.pdbx_strand_id
1 'polypeptide(L)'
;MMTVDDPEFDVTSFGGFFHGVISCPRSPCGNKSVVAGRWELDPLSPPPDDSMEFYDSEAYTNYYVTYIFPTLRLMEYPVGVPDKIKDPIDAAELVLLSDASAAANRIRIAIEALLDCQGVRKCPRNNRSTRLTTHARIGEFQQRNSAAASYLMAVKWIGNAGSHDREIVPLVSVLEGFELFARAVELIYDPHEKALEQRAAIINRQGRNLRLPKAAKRVSKQV
;
A
#
# COMPACT_ATOMS: atom_id res chain seq x y z
N MET A 1 -33.69 -26.46 2.16
CA MET A 1 -32.47 -26.99 1.53
C MET A 1 -32.83 -27.24 0.08
N MET A 2 -32.40 -26.38 -0.85
CA MET A 2 -32.62 -26.56 -2.29
C MET A 2 -31.86 -27.79 -2.76
N THR A 3 -32.45 -28.61 -3.59
CA THR A 3 -31.81 -29.78 -4.20
C THR A 3 -31.58 -29.51 -5.68
N VAL A 4 -30.69 -30.27 -6.32
CA VAL A 4 -30.34 -30.11 -7.76
C VAL A 4 -31.56 -30.27 -8.69
N ASP A 5 -32.64 -30.92 -8.20
CA ASP A 5 -33.90 -31.14 -8.93
C ASP A 5 -34.93 -29.99 -8.74
N ASP A 6 -34.58 -28.94 -7.98
CA ASP A 6 -35.44 -27.77 -7.80
C ASP A 6 -35.39 -26.91 -9.08
N PRO A 7 -36.54 -26.61 -9.74
CA PRO A 7 -36.56 -25.81 -10.97
C PRO A 7 -36.03 -24.35 -10.76
N GLU A 8 -35.92 -23.87 -9.51
CA GLU A 8 -35.31 -22.60 -9.17
C GLU A 8 -33.81 -22.74 -8.84
N PHE A 9 -33.23 -23.96 -8.93
CA PHE A 9 -31.83 -24.18 -8.69
C PHE A 9 -30.99 -23.60 -9.82
N ASP A 10 -30.36 -22.47 -9.55
CA ASP A 10 -29.40 -21.81 -10.46
C ASP A 10 -27.98 -22.13 -10.04
N VAL A 11 -27.29 -22.88 -10.89
CA VAL A 11 -25.87 -23.26 -10.68
C VAL A 11 -24.96 -22.01 -10.60
N THR A 12 -25.34 -20.92 -11.26
CA THR A 12 -24.56 -19.67 -11.25
C THR A 12 -24.59 -18.93 -9.91
N SER A 13 -25.56 -19.28 -9.05
CA SER A 13 -25.68 -18.72 -7.69
C SER A 13 -25.02 -19.61 -6.62
N PHE A 14 -24.32 -20.68 -7.03
CA PHE A 14 -23.71 -21.59 -6.08
C PHE A 14 -22.42 -21.01 -5.50
N GLY A 15 -22.44 -20.77 -4.21
CA GLY A 15 -21.33 -20.20 -3.47
C GLY A 15 -21.42 -20.50 -1.97
N GLY A 16 -20.38 -20.14 -1.24
CA GLY A 16 -20.34 -20.39 0.19
C GLY A 16 -19.20 -19.65 0.89
N PHE A 17 -18.98 -20.02 2.13
CA PHE A 17 -17.88 -19.51 2.93
C PHE A 17 -16.81 -20.59 3.13
N PHE A 18 -15.57 -20.18 3.26
CA PHE A 18 -14.47 -21.05 3.60
C PHE A 18 -13.60 -20.44 4.71
N HIS A 19 -12.88 -21.31 5.39
CA HIS A 19 -11.77 -20.97 6.25
C HIS A 19 -10.70 -22.05 6.13
N GLY A 20 -9.45 -21.67 6.39
CA GLY A 20 -8.35 -22.62 6.29
C GLY A 20 -7.05 -22.05 6.77
N VAL A 21 -6.00 -22.85 6.64
CA VAL A 21 -4.63 -22.46 6.95
C VAL A 21 -3.79 -22.60 5.69
N ILE A 22 -3.18 -21.49 5.27
CA ILE A 22 -2.19 -21.48 4.21
C ILE A 22 -0.79 -21.46 4.80
N SER A 23 0.16 -22.07 4.10
CA SER A 23 1.57 -22.09 4.50
C SER A 23 2.43 -21.47 3.42
N CYS A 24 3.41 -20.65 3.82
CA CYS A 24 4.37 -20.09 2.87
C CYS A 24 5.19 -21.20 2.22
N PRO A 25 5.22 -21.30 0.88
CA PRO A 25 5.97 -22.35 0.19
C PRO A 25 7.49 -22.10 0.19
N ARG A 26 7.94 -20.90 0.60
CA ARG A 26 9.38 -20.59 0.66
C ARG A 26 10.04 -21.35 1.81
N SER A 27 11.02 -22.16 1.50
CA SER A 27 11.95 -22.69 2.51
C SER A 27 13.04 -21.62 2.78
N PRO A 28 13.32 -21.24 4.03
CA PRO A 28 12.91 -21.82 5.32
C PRO A 28 11.74 -21.08 6.01
N CYS A 29 10.93 -20.27 5.32
CA CYS A 29 9.90 -19.43 5.94
C CYS A 29 8.89 -20.24 6.75
N GLY A 30 8.16 -21.16 6.10
CA GLY A 30 7.19 -22.06 6.74
C GLY A 30 6.07 -21.36 7.54
N ASN A 31 5.94 -20.04 7.45
CA ASN A 31 4.92 -19.26 8.16
C ASN A 31 3.53 -19.72 7.74
N LYS A 32 2.64 -19.80 8.72
CA LYS A 32 1.24 -20.18 8.53
C LYS A 32 0.35 -18.99 8.77
N SER A 33 -0.68 -18.86 7.93
CA SER A 33 -1.73 -17.86 8.10
C SER A 33 -3.10 -18.51 8.06
N VAL A 34 -3.98 -18.08 8.95
CA VAL A 34 -5.40 -18.41 8.90
C VAL A 34 -6.05 -17.50 7.90
N VAL A 35 -6.86 -18.05 7.01
CA VAL A 35 -7.64 -17.31 6.01
C VAL A 35 -9.10 -17.68 6.11
N ALA A 36 -9.97 -16.71 5.80
CA ALA A 36 -11.38 -16.94 5.65
C ALA A 36 -11.94 -16.03 4.55
N GLY A 37 -13.02 -16.44 3.93
CA GLY A 37 -13.64 -15.70 2.86
C GLY A 37 -14.85 -16.39 2.27
N ARG A 38 -15.21 -15.99 1.05
CA ARG A 38 -16.28 -16.58 0.25
C ARG A 38 -15.70 -17.27 -0.98
N TRP A 39 -16.42 -18.23 -1.49
CA TRP A 39 -16.13 -18.83 -2.78
C TRP A 39 -17.39 -18.81 -3.66
N GLU A 40 -17.17 -18.76 -4.95
CA GLU A 40 -18.22 -18.75 -5.97
C GLU A 40 -17.77 -19.64 -7.13
N LEU A 41 -18.72 -20.30 -7.77
CA LEU A 41 -18.44 -20.96 -9.06
C LEU A 41 -18.28 -19.89 -10.13
N ASP A 42 -17.31 -20.06 -11.03
CA ASP A 42 -17.14 -19.20 -12.19
C ASP A 42 -17.99 -19.73 -13.37
N PRO A 43 -19.12 -19.07 -13.68
CA PRO A 43 -20.00 -19.54 -14.75
C PRO A 43 -19.44 -19.30 -16.16
N LEU A 44 -18.36 -18.52 -16.28
CA LEU A 44 -17.76 -18.12 -17.57
C LEU A 44 -16.58 -19.00 -17.98
N SER A 45 -16.11 -19.89 -17.12
CA SER A 45 -15.04 -20.83 -17.49
C SER A 45 -15.64 -21.98 -18.29
N PRO A 46 -15.45 -22.03 -19.63
CA PRO A 46 -15.90 -23.18 -20.41
C PRO A 46 -15.12 -24.43 -19.98
N PRO A 47 -15.75 -25.62 -19.99
CA PRO A 47 -15.03 -26.85 -19.76
C PRO A 47 -13.86 -26.98 -20.74
N PRO A 48 -12.72 -27.51 -20.31
CA PRO A 48 -11.51 -27.57 -21.15
C PRO A 48 -11.63 -28.51 -22.35
N ASP A 49 -12.67 -29.31 -22.43
CA ASP A 49 -12.89 -30.25 -23.54
C ASP A 49 -14.35 -30.72 -23.57
N ASP A 50 -14.85 -31.14 -24.74
CA ASP A 50 -16.20 -31.72 -24.97
C ASP A 50 -16.43 -33.09 -24.30
N SER A 51 -15.47 -33.59 -23.56
CA SER A 51 -15.60 -34.82 -22.79
C SER A 51 -16.39 -34.58 -21.52
N MET A 52 -17.60 -35.15 -21.47
CA MET A 52 -18.46 -35.21 -20.27
C MET A 52 -17.88 -36.08 -19.14
N GLU A 53 -16.58 -36.12 -18.95
CA GLU A 53 -16.01 -36.80 -17.80
C GLU A 53 -15.89 -35.82 -16.64
N PHE A 54 -16.64 -36.11 -15.59
CA PHE A 54 -16.62 -35.52 -14.24
C PHE A 54 -15.79 -34.26 -14.09
N TYR A 55 -16.48 -33.12 -14.12
CA TYR A 55 -15.88 -31.81 -13.82
C TYR A 55 -15.23 -31.88 -12.44
N ASP A 56 -13.94 -31.71 -12.41
CA ASP A 56 -13.24 -31.33 -11.18
C ASP A 56 -13.70 -29.92 -10.82
N SER A 57 -14.71 -29.85 -9.93
CA SER A 57 -15.36 -28.58 -9.56
C SER A 57 -14.40 -27.56 -8.96
N GLU A 58 -13.21 -27.97 -8.54
CA GLU A 58 -12.17 -27.09 -8.00
C GLU A 58 -11.56 -26.16 -9.07
N ALA A 59 -11.54 -26.58 -10.34
CA ALA A 59 -10.96 -25.80 -11.43
C ALA A 59 -11.77 -24.53 -11.78
N TYR A 60 -13.03 -24.46 -11.34
CA TYR A 60 -13.95 -23.39 -11.65
C TYR A 60 -14.44 -22.62 -10.41
N THR A 61 -13.76 -22.77 -9.30
CA THR A 61 -14.12 -22.11 -8.05
C THR A 61 -13.21 -20.92 -7.78
N ASN A 62 -13.80 -19.73 -7.73
CA ASN A 62 -13.10 -18.52 -7.32
C ASN A 62 -13.16 -18.34 -5.81
N TYR A 63 -12.02 -18.16 -5.18
CA TYR A 63 -11.90 -17.92 -3.74
C TYR A 63 -11.58 -16.47 -3.48
N TYR A 64 -12.41 -15.79 -2.72
CA TYR A 64 -12.25 -14.39 -2.31
C TYR A 64 -11.90 -14.34 -0.84
N VAL A 65 -10.61 -14.15 -0.55
CA VAL A 65 -10.12 -13.98 0.83
C VAL A 65 -10.54 -12.60 1.34
N THR A 66 -11.28 -12.56 2.44
CA THR A 66 -11.71 -11.32 3.11
C THR A 66 -11.05 -11.13 4.46
N TYR A 67 -10.41 -12.17 5.00
CA TYR A 67 -9.72 -12.15 6.27
C TYR A 67 -8.43 -12.99 6.21
N ILE A 68 -7.37 -12.45 6.81
CA ILE A 68 -6.10 -13.14 6.99
C ILE A 68 -5.49 -12.80 8.35
N PHE A 69 -4.97 -13.80 9.07
CA PHE A 69 -4.25 -13.63 10.32
C PHE A 69 -2.99 -14.50 10.35
N PRO A 70 -1.81 -13.96 10.74
CA PRO A 70 -1.57 -12.55 11.03
C PRO A 70 -1.82 -11.65 9.82
N THR A 71 -2.13 -10.37 10.11
CA THR A 71 -2.39 -9.36 9.07
C THR A 71 -1.20 -9.21 8.14
N LEU A 72 -1.46 -9.02 6.85
CA LEU A 72 -0.43 -8.73 5.86
C LEU A 72 0.25 -7.39 6.20
N ARG A 73 1.57 -7.41 6.28
CA ARG A 73 2.37 -6.21 6.37
C ARG A 73 2.78 -5.79 4.96
N LEU A 74 2.28 -4.64 4.52
CA LEU A 74 2.49 -4.14 3.16
C LEU A 74 3.61 -3.10 3.09
N MET A 75 3.96 -2.50 4.23
CA MET A 75 5.08 -1.57 4.27
C MET A 75 5.92 -1.72 5.54
N GLU A 76 7.20 -1.47 5.39
CA GLU A 76 8.14 -1.31 6.48
C GLU A 76 8.38 0.17 6.74
N TYR A 77 8.66 0.52 8.00
CA TYR A 77 8.85 1.91 8.38
C TYR A 77 10.34 2.20 8.63
N PRO A 78 10.90 3.25 8.01
CA PRO A 78 12.19 3.76 8.41
C PRO A 78 12.23 4.12 9.90
N VAL A 79 13.43 4.08 10.47
CA VAL A 79 13.63 4.47 11.88
C VAL A 79 13.23 5.93 12.10
N GLY A 80 12.45 6.17 13.14
CA GLY A 80 12.00 7.52 13.52
C GLY A 80 10.67 7.97 12.92
N VAL A 81 9.96 7.09 12.19
CA VAL A 81 8.57 7.38 11.79
C VAL A 81 7.67 7.36 13.02
N PRO A 82 6.91 8.45 13.30
CA PRO A 82 6.01 8.51 14.46
C PRO A 82 4.84 7.51 14.34
N ASP A 83 4.41 6.96 15.48
CA ASP A 83 3.28 6.03 15.52
C ASP A 83 1.99 6.64 15.00
N LYS A 84 1.80 7.95 15.19
CA LYS A 84 0.68 8.70 14.61
C LYS A 84 0.54 8.55 13.08
N ILE A 85 1.64 8.24 12.37
CA ILE A 85 1.64 7.95 10.93
C ILE A 85 1.41 6.46 10.69
N LYS A 86 1.98 5.59 11.57
CA LYS A 86 1.88 4.13 11.45
C LYS A 86 0.47 3.63 11.75
N ASP A 87 -0.15 4.11 12.84
CA ASP A 87 -1.45 3.63 13.30
C ASP A 87 -2.54 3.62 12.21
N PRO A 88 -2.73 4.68 11.40
CA PRO A 88 -3.71 4.62 10.32
C PRO A 88 -3.33 3.65 9.20
N ILE A 89 -2.05 3.42 8.95
CA ILE A 89 -1.58 2.44 7.96
C ILE A 89 -1.80 1.01 8.46
N ASP A 90 -1.42 0.72 9.70
CA ASP A 90 -1.68 -0.58 10.33
C ASP A 90 -3.19 -0.89 10.33
N ALA A 91 -4.02 0.13 10.60
CA ALA A 91 -5.46 -0.01 10.52
C ALA A 91 -6.00 -0.16 9.08
N ALA A 92 -5.30 0.37 8.07
CA ALA A 92 -5.64 0.15 6.66
C ALA A 92 -5.33 -1.29 6.24
N GLU A 93 -4.18 -1.83 6.65
CA GLU A 93 -3.80 -3.22 6.40
C GLU A 93 -4.83 -4.22 6.96
N LEU A 94 -5.38 -3.94 8.16
CA LEU A 94 -6.38 -4.79 8.81
C LEU A 94 -7.68 -4.93 8.00
N VAL A 95 -8.11 -3.87 7.32
CA VAL A 95 -9.40 -3.85 6.61
C VAL A 95 -9.26 -4.02 5.11
N LEU A 96 -8.05 -4.10 4.58
CA LEU A 96 -7.77 -4.07 3.15
C LEU A 96 -8.55 -5.11 2.34
N LEU A 97 -8.56 -6.36 2.81
CA LEU A 97 -9.20 -7.47 2.10
C LEU A 97 -10.73 -7.48 2.27
N SER A 98 -11.25 -6.90 3.35
CA SER A 98 -12.69 -6.83 3.62
C SER A 98 -13.33 -5.56 3.08
N ASP A 99 -12.59 -4.44 3.07
CA ASP A 99 -13.06 -3.13 2.63
C ASP A 99 -11.90 -2.28 2.09
N ALA A 100 -11.62 -2.41 0.81
CA ALA A 100 -10.57 -1.65 0.13
C ALA A 100 -10.81 -0.13 0.18
N SER A 101 -12.08 0.30 0.14
CA SER A 101 -12.43 1.73 0.22
C SER A 101 -12.14 2.32 1.61
N ALA A 102 -12.44 1.56 2.68
CA ALA A 102 -12.05 1.95 4.02
C ALA A 102 -10.53 1.99 4.19
N ALA A 103 -9.79 1.03 3.62
CA ALA A 103 -8.33 1.05 3.61
C ALA A 103 -7.78 2.28 2.93
N ALA A 104 -8.27 2.63 1.73
CA ALA A 104 -7.88 3.84 0.99
C ALA A 104 -8.11 5.12 1.81
N ASN A 105 -9.26 5.22 2.50
CA ASN A 105 -9.54 6.36 3.38
C ASN A 105 -8.57 6.43 4.58
N ARG A 106 -8.16 5.30 5.16
CA ARG A 106 -7.17 5.26 6.24
C ARG A 106 -5.79 5.69 5.79
N ILE A 107 -5.36 5.31 4.56
CA ILE A 107 -4.11 5.83 3.97
C ILE A 107 -4.20 7.36 3.81
N ARG A 108 -5.35 7.91 3.43
CA ARG A 108 -5.55 9.36 3.39
C ARG A 108 -5.40 10.03 4.76
N ILE A 109 -5.89 9.38 5.82
CA ILE A 109 -5.67 9.84 7.20
C ILE A 109 -4.17 9.84 7.55
N ALA A 110 -3.41 8.85 7.10
CA ALA A 110 -1.96 8.80 7.27
C ALA A 110 -1.24 9.98 6.58
N ILE A 111 -1.71 10.41 5.40
CA ILE A 111 -1.19 11.64 4.75
C ILE A 111 -1.39 12.85 5.65
N GLU A 112 -2.58 13.02 6.22
CA GLU A 112 -2.86 14.15 7.13
C GLU A 112 -1.93 14.13 8.35
N ALA A 113 -1.75 12.95 8.95
CA ALA A 113 -0.85 12.76 10.09
C ALA A 113 0.62 13.05 9.73
N LEU A 114 1.06 12.62 8.53
CA LEU A 114 2.40 12.91 8.02
C LEU A 114 2.61 14.40 7.83
N LEU A 115 1.68 15.10 7.19
CA LEU A 115 1.74 16.56 7.01
C LEU A 115 1.74 17.29 8.35
N ASP A 116 1.03 16.79 9.36
CA ASP A 116 1.07 17.30 10.73
C ASP A 116 2.47 17.15 11.34
N CYS A 117 3.05 15.97 11.23
CA CYS A 117 4.40 15.67 11.73
C CYS A 117 5.48 16.49 11.01
N GLN A 118 5.27 16.84 9.74
CA GLN A 118 6.14 17.72 8.97
C GLN A 118 5.88 19.22 9.26
N GLY A 119 4.97 19.55 10.18
CA GLY A 119 4.68 20.94 10.55
C GLY A 119 4.02 21.74 9.44
N VAL A 120 3.30 21.06 8.51
CA VAL A 120 2.48 21.73 7.50
C VAL A 120 1.22 22.25 8.17
N ARG A 121 0.95 23.54 8.03
CA ARG A 121 -0.19 24.17 8.71
C ARG A 121 -1.53 23.59 8.27
N LYS A 122 -2.46 23.64 9.22
CA LYS A 122 -3.84 23.14 9.02
C LYS A 122 -4.79 24.22 8.53
N CYS A 123 -4.45 25.48 8.74
CA CYS A 123 -5.29 26.64 8.44
C CYS A 123 -4.51 27.69 7.66
N PRO A 124 -5.17 28.51 6.83
CA PRO A 124 -4.57 29.66 6.18
C PRO A 124 -4.01 30.67 7.20
N ARG A 125 -2.98 31.44 6.83
CA ARG A 125 -2.38 32.47 7.70
C ARG A 125 -3.39 33.51 8.20
N ASN A 126 -4.33 33.88 7.35
CA ASN A 126 -5.27 34.98 7.61
C ASN A 126 -6.61 34.48 8.19
N ASN A 127 -6.85 33.18 8.26
CA ASN A 127 -8.11 32.64 8.77
C ASN A 127 -7.89 31.29 9.47
N ARG A 128 -7.87 31.28 10.78
CA ARG A 128 -7.70 30.08 11.61
C ARG A 128 -8.98 29.25 11.75
N SER A 129 -10.12 29.77 11.36
CA SER A 129 -11.41 29.04 11.45
C SER A 129 -11.65 28.14 10.24
N THR A 130 -10.96 28.37 9.12
CA THR A 130 -11.09 27.56 7.91
C THR A 130 -9.93 26.55 7.83
N ARG A 131 -10.25 25.28 7.60
CA ARG A 131 -9.21 24.25 7.38
C ARG A 131 -8.75 24.24 5.92
N LEU A 132 -7.45 24.10 5.73
CA LEU A 132 -6.88 23.78 4.42
C LEU A 132 -7.25 22.34 4.03
N THR A 133 -7.55 22.14 2.75
CA THR A 133 -7.73 20.80 2.20
C THR A 133 -6.41 20.03 2.18
N THR A 134 -6.46 18.71 2.20
CA THR A 134 -5.28 17.85 2.02
C THR A 134 -4.50 18.24 0.78
N HIS A 135 -5.19 18.54 -0.33
CA HIS A 135 -4.58 19.01 -1.58
C HIS A 135 -3.74 20.29 -1.37
N ALA A 136 -4.31 21.29 -0.73
CA ALA A 136 -3.61 22.56 -0.47
C ALA A 136 -2.40 22.35 0.46
N ARG A 137 -2.53 21.48 1.47
CA ARG A 137 -1.44 21.13 2.39
C ARG A 137 -0.30 20.41 1.69
N ILE A 138 -0.59 19.45 0.79
CA ILE A 138 0.42 18.79 -0.03
C ILE A 138 1.12 19.80 -0.94
N GLY A 139 0.38 20.76 -1.53
CA GLY A 139 0.96 21.84 -2.34
C GLY A 139 1.92 22.73 -1.55
N GLU A 140 1.64 23.02 -0.28
CA GLU A 140 2.60 23.73 0.59
C GLU A 140 3.84 22.88 0.91
N PHE A 141 3.65 21.58 1.13
CA PHE A 141 4.73 20.64 1.41
C PHE A 141 5.65 20.43 0.20
N GLN A 142 5.12 20.55 -1.02
CA GLN A 142 5.87 20.42 -2.28
C GLN A 142 7.07 21.37 -2.36
N GLN A 143 6.99 22.55 -1.73
CA GLN A 143 8.10 23.50 -1.69
C GLN A 143 9.31 23.00 -0.89
N ARG A 144 9.11 22.02 0.02
CA ARG A 144 10.14 21.43 0.88
C ARG A 144 10.65 20.11 0.32
N ASN A 145 9.74 19.28 -0.19
CA ASN A 145 10.06 17.97 -0.76
C ASN A 145 9.10 17.67 -1.93
N SER A 146 9.54 18.04 -3.14
CA SER A 146 8.74 17.91 -4.36
C SER A 146 8.46 16.45 -4.71
N ALA A 147 9.45 15.56 -4.53
CA ALA A 147 9.32 14.15 -4.86
C ALA A 147 8.28 13.47 -3.94
N ALA A 148 8.43 13.60 -2.61
CA ALA A 148 7.47 13.05 -1.67
C ALA A 148 6.06 13.64 -1.86
N ALA A 149 5.94 14.94 -2.12
CA ALA A 149 4.65 15.59 -2.38
C ALA A 149 3.94 15.01 -3.61
N SER A 150 4.68 14.66 -4.66
CA SER A 150 4.11 14.02 -5.87
C SER A 150 3.47 12.68 -5.53
N TYR A 151 4.15 11.82 -4.77
CA TYR A 151 3.59 10.54 -4.30
C TYR A 151 2.37 10.73 -3.40
N LEU A 152 2.45 11.64 -2.42
CA LEU A 152 1.32 11.93 -1.54
C LEU A 152 0.09 12.46 -2.30
N MET A 153 0.31 13.21 -3.38
CA MET A 153 -0.78 13.69 -4.23
C MET A 153 -1.48 12.55 -4.97
N ALA A 154 -0.72 11.59 -5.51
CA ALA A 154 -1.27 10.40 -6.15
C ALA A 154 -2.09 9.55 -5.15
N VAL A 155 -1.53 9.27 -3.97
CA VAL A 155 -2.23 8.55 -2.89
C VAL A 155 -3.52 9.26 -2.47
N LYS A 156 -3.50 10.59 -2.37
CA LYS A 156 -4.71 11.40 -2.07
C LYS A 156 -5.82 11.17 -3.09
N TRP A 157 -5.48 11.03 -4.37
CA TRP A 157 -6.50 10.78 -5.41
C TRP A 157 -7.12 9.39 -5.27
N ILE A 158 -6.33 8.35 -4.97
CA ILE A 158 -6.82 7.01 -4.67
C ILE A 158 -7.77 7.04 -3.46
N GLY A 159 -7.37 7.71 -2.38
CA GLY A 159 -8.19 7.83 -1.18
C GLY A 159 -9.50 8.63 -1.38
N ASN A 160 -9.53 9.57 -2.32
CA ASN A 160 -10.74 10.31 -2.63
C ASN A 160 -11.77 9.47 -3.39
N ALA A 161 -11.34 8.61 -4.31
CA ALA A 161 -12.23 7.71 -5.04
C ALA A 161 -13.04 6.85 -4.06
N GLY A 162 -12.42 6.36 -2.96
CA GLY A 162 -13.11 5.62 -1.90
C GLY A 162 -14.11 6.42 -1.04
N SER A 163 -14.12 7.76 -1.16
CA SER A 163 -14.92 8.62 -0.26
C SER A 163 -16.09 9.34 -0.95
N HIS A 164 -16.06 9.51 -2.26
CA HIS A 164 -16.99 10.40 -2.98
C HIS A 164 -17.84 9.70 -4.03
N ASP A 165 -17.38 8.61 -4.61
CA ASP A 165 -18.13 7.89 -5.61
C ASP A 165 -18.66 6.57 -5.00
N ARG A 166 -19.87 6.20 -5.43
CA ARG A 166 -20.45 4.88 -5.08
C ARG A 166 -19.69 3.71 -5.72
N GLU A 167 -18.57 4.01 -6.37
CA GLU A 167 -17.69 3.02 -6.98
C GLU A 167 -16.75 2.40 -5.93
N ILE A 168 -16.66 1.09 -5.96
CA ILE A 168 -15.74 0.32 -5.13
C ILE A 168 -14.32 0.60 -5.63
N VAL A 169 -13.45 1.08 -4.76
CA VAL A 169 -12.02 1.25 -5.12
C VAL A 169 -11.42 -0.12 -5.37
N PRO A 170 -10.83 -0.36 -6.56
CA PRO A 170 -10.17 -1.63 -6.85
C PRO A 170 -9.04 -1.90 -5.84
N LEU A 171 -8.94 -3.15 -5.37
CA LEU A 171 -7.89 -3.56 -4.44
C LEU A 171 -6.49 -3.21 -4.95
N VAL A 172 -6.24 -3.41 -6.25
CA VAL A 172 -4.95 -3.09 -6.89
C VAL A 172 -4.58 -1.63 -6.72
N SER A 173 -5.53 -0.71 -6.87
CA SER A 173 -5.27 0.73 -6.69
C SER A 173 -4.91 1.07 -5.24
N VAL A 174 -5.51 0.37 -4.27
CA VAL A 174 -5.15 0.57 -2.86
C VAL A 174 -3.76 0.03 -2.57
N LEU A 175 -3.37 -1.10 -3.15
CA LEU A 175 -2.01 -1.63 -3.04
C LEU A 175 -0.97 -0.66 -3.62
N GLU A 176 -1.24 -0.07 -4.79
CA GLU A 176 -0.43 1.03 -5.35
C GLU A 176 -0.35 2.22 -4.38
N GLY A 177 -1.47 2.53 -3.71
CA GLY A 177 -1.51 3.57 -2.67
C GLY A 177 -0.57 3.31 -1.51
N PHE A 178 -0.46 2.08 -1.02
CA PHE A 178 0.51 1.69 0.00
C PHE A 178 1.95 1.87 -0.50
N GLU A 179 2.27 1.40 -1.70
CA GLU A 179 3.61 1.51 -2.29
C GLU A 179 4.04 2.98 -2.44
N LEU A 180 3.17 3.82 -3.00
CA LEU A 180 3.44 5.24 -3.17
C LEU A 180 3.60 5.97 -1.83
N PHE A 181 2.77 5.61 -0.83
CA PHE A 181 2.89 6.18 0.51
C PHE A 181 4.18 5.74 1.20
N ALA A 182 4.56 4.46 1.10
CA ALA A 182 5.82 3.94 1.61
C ALA A 182 7.01 4.71 1.02
N ARG A 183 7.01 4.93 -0.30
CA ARG A 183 8.07 5.69 -0.95
C ARG A 183 8.14 7.16 -0.47
N ALA A 184 6.99 7.80 -0.25
CA ALA A 184 6.97 9.14 0.33
C ALA A 184 7.55 9.18 1.75
N VAL A 185 7.23 8.17 2.58
CA VAL A 185 7.76 8.04 3.94
C VAL A 185 9.28 7.81 3.94
N GLU A 186 9.79 6.95 3.05
CA GLU A 186 11.22 6.72 2.88
C GLU A 186 11.96 8.03 2.55
N LEU A 187 11.52 8.77 1.54
CA LEU A 187 12.13 10.04 1.15
C LEU A 187 12.16 11.08 2.29
N ILE A 188 11.25 10.98 3.25
CA ILE A 188 11.16 11.93 4.37
C ILE A 188 11.96 11.47 5.58
N TYR A 189 11.97 10.17 5.88
CA TYR A 189 12.48 9.65 7.14
C TYR A 189 13.75 8.81 7.01
N ASP A 190 14.09 8.28 5.81
CA ASP A 190 15.29 7.47 5.64
C ASP A 190 16.55 8.34 5.91
N PRO A 191 17.39 7.94 6.88
CA PRO A 191 18.66 8.63 7.16
C PRO A 191 19.62 8.62 5.97
N HIS A 192 19.58 7.57 5.15
CA HIS A 192 20.43 7.46 3.96
C HIS A 192 20.03 8.47 2.89
N GLU A 193 18.76 8.61 2.58
CA GLU A 193 18.24 9.62 1.65
C GLU A 193 18.63 11.03 2.13
N LYS A 194 18.43 11.34 3.42
CA LYS A 194 18.85 12.63 4.01
C LYS A 194 20.35 12.88 3.89
N ALA A 195 21.16 11.85 4.12
CA ALA A 195 22.60 11.96 3.97
C ALA A 195 23.01 12.20 2.52
N LEU A 196 22.36 11.56 1.54
CA LEU A 196 22.58 11.79 0.12
C LEU A 196 22.19 13.21 -0.31
N GLU A 197 21.04 13.71 0.13
CA GLU A 197 20.60 15.09 -0.13
C GLU A 197 21.60 16.10 0.42
N GLN A 198 22.07 15.92 1.65
CA GLN A 198 23.09 16.78 2.28
C GLN A 198 24.39 16.76 1.49
N ARG A 199 24.85 15.58 1.07
CA ARG A 199 26.07 15.44 0.26
C ARG A 199 25.92 16.11 -1.10
N ALA A 200 24.79 15.92 -1.78
CA ALA A 200 24.47 16.57 -3.04
C ALA A 200 24.46 18.11 -2.89
N ALA A 201 23.85 18.62 -1.83
CA ALA A 201 23.83 20.05 -1.53
C ALA A 201 25.25 20.62 -1.32
N ILE A 202 26.12 19.88 -0.60
CA ILE A 202 27.54 20.26 -0.41
C ILE A 202 28.28 20.29 -1.75
N ILE A 203 28.12 19.25 -2.57
CA ILE A 203 28.77 19.15 -3.89
C ILE A 203 28.30 20.29 -4.80
N ASN A 204 26.99 20.54 -4.86
CA ASN A 204 26.44 21.63 -5.68
C ASN A 204 26.94 23.02 -5.23
N ARG A 205 27.08 23.23 -3.91
CA ARG A 205 27.63 24.49 -3.37
C ARG A 205 29.13 24.68 -3.71
N GLN A 206 29.89 23.59 -3.72
CA GLN A 206 31.31 23.63 -4.08
C GLN A 206 31.53 23.76 -5.59
N GLY A 207 30.58 23.26 -6.40
CA GLY A 207 30.60 23.36 -7.86
C GLY A 207 31.94 22.97 -8.48
N ARG A 208 32.49 23.83 -9.35
CA ARG A 208 33.80 23.61 -10.02
C ARG A 208 35.01 23.57 -9.07
N ASN A 209 34.85 23.98 -7.81
CA ASN A 209 35.92 23.98 -6.81
C ASN A 209 36.00 22.67 -6.03
N LEU A 210 35.30 21.64 -6.49
CA LEU A 210 35.28 20.31 -5.85
C LEU A 210 36.70 19.73 -5.85
N ARG A 211 37.37 19.74 -4.69
CA ARG A 211 38.63 19.04 -4.49
C ARG A 211 38.30 17.57 -4.16
N LEU A 212 38.49 16.70 -5.13
CA LEU A 212 38.45 15.27 -4.87
C LEU A 212 39.53 14.92 -3.85
N PRO A 213 39.25 14.06 -2.84
CA PRO A 213 40.28 13.60 -1.93
C PRO A 213 41.40 12.97 -2.76
N LYS A 214 42.65 13.45 -2.60
CA LYS A 214 43.80 12.84 -3.25
C LYS A 214 43.83 11.38 -2.86
N ALA A 215 43.80 10.48 -3.84
CA ALA A 215 43.98 9.06 -3.61
C ALA A 215 45.19 8.86 -2.70
N ALA A 216 45.00 8.19 -1.58
CA ALA A 216 46.07 7.89 -0.65
C ALA A 216 47.17 7.17 -1.45
N LYS A 217 48.34 7.79 -1.57
CA LYS A 217 49.49 7.16 -2.20
C LYS A 217 49.77 5.85 -1.47
N ARG A 218 49.53 4.74 -2.15
CA ARG A 218 50.03 3.45 -1.69
C ARG A 218 51.53 3.58 -1.48
N VAL A 219 51.93 3.60 -0.24
CA VAL A 219 53.33 3.44 0.13
C VAL A 219 53.68 1.99 -0.16
N SER A 220 54.20 1.75 -1.36
CA SER A 220 54.98 0.54 -1.63
C SER A 220 56.28 0.68 -0.88
N LYS A 221 56.37 0.15 0.35
CA LYS A 221 57.65 -0.21 0.94
C LYS A 221 57.92 -1.67 0.54
N GLN A 222 58.86 -1.79 -0.35
CA GLN A 222 59.65 -3.01 -0.56
C GLN A 222 60.38 -3.38 0.75
N VAL A 223 60.34 -4.62 1.08
CA VAL A 223 61.50 -5.43 1.54
C VAL A 223 61.40 -6.74 0.81
#